data_5db13473015e7a0139f5f94f9d7dc25e
#
_entry.id   5db13473015e7a0139f5f94f9d7dc25e
#
_cell.length_a   1.000
_cell.length_b   1.000
_cell.length_c   1.000
_cell.angle_alpha   90.00
_cell.angle_beta   90.00
_cell.angle_gamma   90.00
#
_symmetry.space_group_name_H-M   'P 1'
#
loop_
_entity.id
_entity.type
_entity.pdbx_description
1 polymer ?
#
loop_
_entity_poly.entity_id
_entity_poly.type
_entity_poly.pdbx_seq_one_letter_code
_entity_poly.pdbx_strand_id
1 'polypeptide(L)'
;EWQSVVTSNTTMVAGRGYFVNTTSGAITMTLPSSASAGDQVAIKDYTGTFATNGCTIARNSHKIQGKAANSLLNTIRASVLMTYVDATEGWVFTQESNVGDLEEATYINATGGTESTSGDYKIHTFNSSSNFVVASLGNTAGAGDWASKVDYMVVAGGGAGHGKTTSGNFENGAGGGAGGFREGR
;
A
#
# COMPACT_ATOMS: atom_id res chain seq x y z
N GLU A 1 -16.17 -21.16 -15.06
CA GLU A 1 -16.26 -19.84 -15.73
C GLU A 1 -16.45 -18.74 -14.70
N TRP A 2 -15.69 -17.63 -14.79
CA TRP A 2 -15.85 -16.48 -13.92
C TRP A 2 -17.01 -15.59 -14.36
N GLN A 3 -17.79 -15.14 -13.38
CA GLN A 3 -18.95 -14.29 -13.58
C GLN A 3 -18.58 -12.81 -13.43
N SER A 4 -19.48 -11.91 -13.86
CA SER A 4 -19.39 -10.48 -13.57
C SER A 4 -19.33 -10.23 -12.07
N VAL A 5 -18.80 -9.06 -11.68
CA VAL A 5 -18.66 -8.68 -10.27
C VAL A 5 -20.02 -8.67 -9.56
N VAL A 6 -20.09 -9.38 -8.44
CA VAL A 6 -21.28 -9.49 -7.58
C VAL A 6 -21.24 -8.39 -6.51
N THR A 7 -22.32 -7.64 -6.38
CA THR A 7 -22.50 -6.55 -5.41
C THR A 7 -23.67 -6.75 -4.46
N SER A 8 -24.32 -7.91 -4.50
CA SER A 8 -25.49 -8.26 -3.68
C SER A 8 -25.51 -9.76 -3.36
N ASN A 9 -26.36 -10.16 -2.41
CA ASN A 9 -26.55 -11.58 -2.08
C ASN A 9 -26.89 -12.40 -3.32
N THR A 10 -26.18 -13.51 -3.51
CA THR A 10 -26.26 -14.30 -4.75
C THR A 10 -26.23 -15.79 -4.44
N THR A 11 -27.06 -16.58 -5.13
CA THR A 11 -26.95 -18.04 -5.15
C THR A 11 -25.97 -18.47 -6.23
N MET A 12 -24.97 -19.21 -5.81
CA MET A 12 -23.92 -19.71 -6.70
C MET A 12 -24.39 -20.89 -7.53
N VAL A 13 -23.78 -21.06 -8.67
CA VAL A 13 -23.99 -22.18 -9.59
C VAL A 13 -22.69 -22.97 -9.70
N ALA A 14 -22.77 -24.29 -9.65
CA ALA A 14 -21.61 -25.17 -9.83
C ALA A 14 -20.87 -24.88 -11.15
N GLY A 15 -19.55 -25.00 -11.13
CA GLY A 15 -18.66 -24.69 -12.26
C GLY A 15 -18.36 -23.20 -12.44
N ARG A 16 -18.82 -22.32 -11.55
CA ARG A 16 -18.62 -20.87 -11.66
C ARG A 16 -17.74 -20.30 -10.56
N GLY A 17 -17.03 -19.21 -10.91
CA GLY A 17 -16.30 -18.36 -10.00
C GLY A 17 -16.92 -16.96 -9.91
N TYR A 18 -16.80 -16.32 -8.75
CA TYR A 18 -17.44 -15.06 -8.45
C TYR A 18 -16.45 -14.07 -7.86
N PHE A 19 -16.34 -12.90 -8.51
CA PHE A 19 -15.68 -11.74 -7.92
C PHE A 19 -16.71 -11.01 -7.04
N VAL A 20 -16.49 -10.97 -5.73
CA VAL A 20 -17.46 -10.39 -4.77
C VAL A 20 -16.95 -9.06 -4.25
N ASN A 21 -17.74 -8.01 -4.42
CA ASN A 21 -17.44 -6.66 -3.98
C ASN A 21 -18.29 -6.29 -2.76
N THR A 22 -17.68 -6.33 -1.58
CA THR A 22 -18.34 -5.99 -0.31
C THR A 22 -18.12 -4.54 0.13
N THR A 23 -17.68 -3.64 -0.77
CA THR A 23 -17.42 -2.22 -0.43
C THR A 23 -18.63 -1.54 0.23
N SER A 24 -19.85 -1.84 -0.23
CA SER A 24 -21.10 -1.24 0.28
C SER A 24 -21.72 -1.97 1.46
N GLY A 25 -21.19 -3.13 1.88
CA GLY A 25 -21.69 -3.94 2.99
C GLY A 25 -21.41 -5.43 2.81
N ALA A 26 -21.67 -6.21 3.86
CA ALA A 26 -21.50 -7.66 3.84
C ALA A 26 -22.43 -8.33 2.82
N ILE A 27 -21.92 -9.37 2.15
CA ILE A 27 -22.65 -10.13 1.13
C ILE A 27 -22.72 -11.60 1.52
N THR A 28 -23.85 -12.23 1.24
CA THR A 28 -24.04 -13.67 1.39
C THR A 28 -24.01 -14.35 0.03
N MET A 29 -23.07 -15.26 -0.14
CA MET A 29 -22.95 -16.16 -1.29
C MET A 29 -23.54 -17.52 -0.89
N THR A 30 -24.65 -17.89 -1.48
CA THR A 30 -25.37 -19.13 -1.13
C THR A 30 -24.90 -20.26 -2.04
N LEU A 31 -24.47 -21.37 -1.45
CA LEU A 31 -24.07 -22.59 -2.19
C LEU A 31 -25.23 -23.15 -3.01
N PRO A 32 -24.95 -23.88 -4.12
CA PRO A 32 -26.00 -24.55 -4.88
C PRO A 32 -26.88 -25.44 -4.02
N SER A 33 -28.19 -25.46 -4.28
CA SER A 33 -29.15 -26.30 -3.54
C SER A 33 -29.05 -27.79 -3.87
N SER A 34 -28.54 -28.10 -5.05
CA SER A 34 -28.18 -29.46 -5.46
C SER A 34 -26.71 -29.49 -5.86
N ALA A 35 -26.01 -30.51 -5.38
CA ALA A 35 -24.59 -30.68 -5.65
C ALA A 35 -24.29 -32.15 -5.89
N SER A 36 -23.40 -32.41 -6.84
CA SER A 36 -22.85 -33.72 -7.16
C SER A 36 -21.36 -33.75 -6.83
N ALA A 37 -20.84 -34.94 -6.48
CA ALA A 37 -19.42 -35.08 -6.21
C ALA A 37 -18.56 -34.51 -7.35
N GLY A 38 -17.61 -33.65 -7.03
CA GLY A 38 -16.76 -32.93 -7.98
C GLY A 38 -17.27 -31.57 -8.41
N ASP A 39 -18.50 -31.16 -8.06
CA ASP A 39 -18.99 -29.81 -8.29
C ASP A 39 -18.09 -28.77 -7.58
N GLN A 40 -17.80 -27.68 -8.25
CA GLN A 40 -16.91 -26.63 -7.73
C GLN A 40 -17.54 -25.25 -7.80
N VAL A 41 -17.23 -24.42 -6.83
CA VAL A 41 -17.48 -22.97 -6.84
C VAL A 41 -16.25 -22.22 -6.35
N ALA A 42 -15.99 -21.06 -6.93
CA ALA A 42 -14.88 -20.21 -6.51
C ALA A 42 -15.38 -18.82 -6.10
N ILE A 43 -14.73 -18.23 -5.09
CA ILE A 43 -15.01 -16.87 -4.63
C ILE A 43 -13.69 -16.11 -4.54
N LYS A 44 -13.69 -14.87 -5.02
CA LYS A 44 -12.58 -13.93 -4.89
C LYS A 44 -13.06 -12.61 -4.33
N ASP A 45 -12.40 -12.13 -3.29
CA ASP A 45 -12.53 -10.75 -2.83
C ASP A 45 -12.05 -9.79 -3.92
N TYR A 46 -12.98 -9.02 -4.50
CA TYR A 46 -12.73 -8.14 -5.63
C TYR A 46 -11.93 -6.89 -5.23
N THR A 47 -12.34 -6.25 -4.13
CA THR A 47 -11.80 -4.94 -3.71
C THR A 47 -10.90 -4.99 -2.48
N GLY A 48 -10.69 -6.17 -1.86
CA GLY A 48 -9.93 -6.27 -0.62
C GLY A 48 -10.74 -5.84 0.61
N THR A 49 -12.06 -5.98 0.58
CA THR A 49 -12.96 -5.46 1.62
C THR A 49 -13.56 -6.53 2.53
N PHE A 50 -13.24 -7.81 2.36
CA PHE A 50 -13.78 -8.89 3.20
C PHE A 50 -13.38 -8.76 4.68
N ALA A 51 -12.24 -8.14 4.99
CA ALA A 51 -11.84 -7.90 6.37
C ALA A 51 -12.73 -6.86 7.08
N THR A 52 -13.32 -5.94 6.33
CA THR A 52 -14.23 -4.90 6.86
C THR A 52 -15.68 -5.33 6.78
N ASN A 53 -16.10 -5.85 5.62
CA ASN A 53 -17.45 -6.29 5.32
C ASN A 53 -17.36 -7.74 4.84
N GLY A 54 -17.52 -8.69 5.74
CA GLY A 54 -17.33 -10.12 5.47
C GLY A 54 -18.23 -10.66 4.36
N CYS A 55 -17.73 -11.70 3.67
CA CYS A 55 -18.53 -12.50 2.73
C CYS A 55 -18.95 -13.81 3.42
N THR A 56 -20.24 -13.98 3.68
CA THR A 56 -20.78 -15.22 4.25
C THR A 56 -21.02 -16.24 3.13
N ILE A 57 -20.52 -17.46 3.31
CA ILE A 57 -20.89 -18.61 2.48
C ILE A 57 -22.02 -19.33 3.18
N ALA A 58 -23.25 -19.17 2.67
CA ALA A 58 -24.41 -19.86 3.18
C ALA A 58 -24.46 -21.29 2.63
N ARG A 59 -24.54 -22.26 3.51
CA ARG A 59 -24.41 -23.70 3.21
C ARG A 59 -25.57 -24.30 2.42
N ASN A 60 -26.72 -23.63 2.37
CA ASN A 60 -27.93 -24.07 1.63
C ASN A 60 -28.29 -25.54 1.86
N SER A 61 -28.46 -25.93 3.12
CA SER A 61 -28.75 -27.29 3.60
C SER A 61 -27.62 -28.32 3.51
N HIS A 62 -26.56 -28.06 2.76
CA HIS A 62 -25.36 -28.89 2.75
C HIS A 62 -24.51 -28.67 4.01
N LYS A 63 -23.52 -29.49 4.22
CA LYS A 63 -22.45 -29.24 5.18
C LYS A 63 -21.30 -28.48 4.51
N ILE A 64 -20.50 -27.80 5.31
CA ILE A 64 -19.19 -27.24 4.92
C ILE A 64 -18.16 -27.85 5.86
N GLN A 65 -17.19 -28.59 5.30
CA GLN A 65 -16.15 -29.30 6.08
C GLN A 65 -16.76 -30.16 7.21
N GLY A 66 -17.78 -30.94 6.91
CA GLY A 66 -18.47 -31.81 7.84
C GLY A 66 -19.41 -31.11 8.82
N LYS A 67 -19.48 -29.76 8.83
CA LYS A 67 -20.25 -28.97 9.79
C LYS A 67 -21.52 -28.39 9.17
N ALA A 68 -22.63 -28.44 9.91
CA ALA A 68 -23.89 -27.82 9.52
C ALA A 68 -23.91 -26.32 9.88
N ALA A 69 -22.87 -25.58 9.49
CA ALA A 69 -22.69 -24.16 9.75
C ALA A 69 -22.28 -23.41 8.48
N ASN A 70 -22.65 -22.13 8.40
CA ASN A 70 -22.13 -21.24 7.35
C ASN A 70 -20.66 -20.93 7.60
N SER A 71 -19.94 -20.58 6.55
CA SER A 71 -18.55 -20.10 6.63
C SER A 71 -18.50 -18.60 6.40
N LEU A 72 -17.52 -17.92 7.00
CA LEU A 72 -17.29 -16.50 6.84
C LEU A 72 -15.90 -16.25 6.28
N LEU A 73 -15.83 -15.59 5.14
CA LEU A 73 -14.61 -15.06 4.58
C LEU A 73 -14.42 -13.61 5.08
N ASN A 74 -13.43 -13.41 5.95
CA ASN A 74 -13.13 -12.12 6.56
C ASN A 74 -11.64 -11.74 6.44
N THR A 75 -10.96 -12.32 5.48
CA THR A 75 -9.55 -12.05 5.20
C THR A 75 -9.45 -11.21 3.93
N ILE A 76 -8.65 -10.13 4.00
CA ILE A 76 -8.39 -9.26 2.85
C ILE A 76 -7.84 -10.06 1.66
N ARG A 77 -8.37 -9.78 0.48
CA ARG A 77 -7.98 -10.44 -0.78
C ARG A 77 -8.18 -11.96 -0.81
N ALA A 78 -8.97 -12.51 0.10
CA ALA A 78 -9.24 -13.95 0.12
C ALA A 78 -9.68 -14.47 -1.26
N SER A 79 -9.17 -15.65 -1.60
CA SER A 79 -9.60 -16.42 -2.76
C SER A 79 -9.77 -17.87 -2.32
N VAL A 80 -10.93 -18.45 -2.58
CA VAL A 80 -11.23 -19.82 -2.19
C VAL A 80 -11.84 -20.60 -3.35
N LEU A 81 -11.47 -21.88 -3.44
CA LEU A 81 -12.13 -22.86 -4.28
C LEU A 81 -12.72 -23.91 -3.37
N MET A 82 -14.01 -24.16 -3.51
CA MET A 82 -14.73 -25.20 -2.80
C MET A 82 -15.16 -26.29 -3.76
N THR A 83 -15.03 -27.54 -3.32
CA THR A 83 -15.49 -28.72 -4.07
C THR A 83 -16.48 -29.51 -3.21
N TYR A 84 -17.59 -29.91 -3.79
CA TYR A 84 -18.53 -30.82 -3.12
C TYR A 84 -18.00 -32.26 -3.19
N VAL A 85 -17.94 -32.91 -2.06
CA VAL A 85 -17.43 -34.31 -1.95
C VAL A 85 -18.61 -35.28 -1.81
N ASP A 86 -19.36 -35.18 -0.73
CA ASP A 86 -20.46 -36.07 -0.40
C ASP A 86 -21.39 -35.43 0.65
N ALA A 87 -22.38 -36.18 1.12
CA ALA A 87 -23.30 -35.68 2.17
C ALA A 87 -22.66 -35.66 3.58
N THR A 88 -21.52 -36.32 3.80
CA THR A 88 -20.83 -36.38 5.10
C THR A 88 -20.01 -35.13 5.34
N GLU A 89 -19.16 -34.76 4.41
CA GLU A 89 -18.30 -33.59 4.46
C GLU A 89 -18.95 -32.37 3.80
N GLY A 90 -19.78 -32.58 2.77
CA GLY A 90 -20.41 -31.51 2.00
C GLY A 90 -19.42 -30.79 1.09
N TRP A 91 -19.38 -29.49 1.17
CA TRP A 91 -18.44 -28.64 0.47
C TRP A 91 -17.16 -28.46 1.29
N VAL A 92 -16.02 -28.74 0.69
CA VAL A 92 -14.71 -28.58 1.33
C VAL A 92 -13.88 -27.52 0.59
N PHE A 93 -13.09 -26.75 1.32
CA PHE A 93 -12.11 -25.85 0.73
C PHE A 93 -10.95 -26.66 0.18
N THR A 94 -10.79 -26.68 -1.14
CA THR A 94 -9.71 -27.38 -1.84
C THR A 94 -8.55 -26.49 -2.20
N GLN A 95 -8.79 -25.17 -2.27
CA GLN A 95 -7.76 -24.14 -2.40
C GLN A 95 -8.17 -22.92 -1.59
N GLU A 96 -7.22 -22.38 -0.86
CA GLU A 96 -7.35 -21.13 -0.11
C GLU A 96 -6.11 -20.29 -0.36
N SER A 97 -6.30 -19.03 -0.69
CA SER A 97 -5.21 -18.07 -0.80
C SER A 97 -5.69 -16.68 -0.40
N ASN A 98 -4.83 -15.97 0.29
CA ASN A 98 -4.94 -14.54 0.47
C ASN A 98 -3.62 -13.93 0.01
N VAL A 99 -3.69 -13.08 -0.99
CA VAL A 99 -2.57 -12.22 -1.36
C VAL A 99 -2.91 -10.86 -0.80
N GLY A 100 -2.07 -10.35 0.06
CA GLY A 100 -2.20 -8.99 0.58
C GLY A 100 -2.31 -7.97 -0.56
N ASP A 101 -2.74 -6.77 -0.25
CA ASP A 101 -2.70 -5.69 -1.23
C ASP A 101 -1.26 -5.48 -1.71
N LEU A 102 -1.11 -5.07 -2.95
CA LEU A 102 0.17 -4.63 -3.45
C LEU A 102 0.63 -3.45 -2.59
N GLU A 103 1.89 -3.49 -2.19
CA GLU A 103 2.48 -2.38 -1.46
C GLU A 103 2.65 -1.19 -2.42
N GLU A 104 1.82 -0.16 -2.24
CA GLU A 104 1.99 1.08 -3.00
C GLU A 104 3.28 1.77 -2.58
N ALA A 105 3.99 2.30 -3.58
CA ALA A 105 5.21 3.06 -3.33
C ALA A 105 4.89 4.34 -2.54
N THR A 106 5.46 4.46 -1.37
CA THR A 106 5.44 5.70 -0.59
C THR A 106 6.84 6.27 -0.46
N TYR A 107 6.94 7.60 -0.48
CA TYR A 107 8.18 8.33 -0.39
C TYR A 107 8.24 9.12 0.92
N ILE A 108 9.46 9.50 1.32
CA ILE A 108 9.65 10.35 2.49
C ILE A 108 8.82 11.64 2.35
N ASN A 109 8.05 11.97 3.37
CA ASN A 109 7.32 13.23 3.45
C ASN A 109 7.94 14.12 4.53
N ALA A 110 8.41 15.27 4.11
CA ALA A 110 9.06 16.22 4.99
C ALA A 110 8.60 17.65 4.68
N THR A 111 8.79 18.54 5.65
CA THR A 111 8.48 19.97 5.55
C THR A 111 9.66 20.80 6.05
N GLY A 112 9.67 22.08 5.70
CA GLY A 112 10.67 23.05 6.12
C GLY A 112 11.44 23.65 4.96
N GLY A 113 11.94 24.85 5.13
CA GLY A 113 12.58 25.63 4.07
C GLY A 113 11.61 26.01 2.94
N THR A 114 12.17 26.35 1.80
CA THR A 114 11.40 26.58 0.55
C THR A 114 11.42 25.30 -0.26
N GLU A 115 10.24 24.77 -0.59
CA GLU A 115 10.08 23.54 -1.34
C GLU A 115 10.07 23.81 -2.86
N SER A 116 10.75 22.95 -3.61
CA SER A 116 10.70 22.90 -5.07
C SER A 116 10.84 21.46 -5.56
N THR A 117 10.54 21.19 -6.83
CA THR A 117 10.69 19.88 -7.45
C THR A 117 11.58 19.95 -8.66
N SER A 118 12.39 18.92 -8.88
CA SER A 118 13.20 18.77 -10.08
C SER A 118 13.27 17.27 -10.44
N GLY A 119 12.64 16.90 -11.54
CA GLY A 119 12.44 15.49 -11.89
C GLY A 119 11.71 14.76 -10.75
N ASP A 120 12.29 13.68 -10.28
CA ASP A 120 11.73 12.85 -9.19
C ASP A 120 12.16 13.32 -7.79
N TYR A 121 12.84 14.45 -7.68
CA TYR A 121 13.35 14.97 -6.42
C TYR A 121 12.49 16.11 -5.87
N LYS A 122 12.20 16.05 -4.57
CA LYS A 122 11.69 17.15 -3.78
C LYS A 122 12.86 17.82 -3.06
N ILE A 123 13.04 19.11 -3.27
CA ILE A 123 14.16 19.89 -2.78
C ILE A 123 13.67 20.87 -1.73
N HIS A 124 14.31 20.87 -0.57
CA HIS A 124 14.07 21.81 0.53
C HIS A 124 15.27 22.74 0.66
N THR A 125 15.09 24.03 0.37
CA THR A 125 16.14 25.06 0.43
C THR A 125 15.98 25.90 1.69
N PHE A 126 17.04 26.00 2.49
CA PHE A 126 17.10 26.73 3.74
C PHE A 126 18.05 27.93 3.61
N ASN A 127 17.52 29.14 3.48
CA ASN A 127 18.27 30.39 3.43
C ASN A 127 18.29 31.14 4.78
N SER A 128 17.66 30.60 5.79
CA SER A 128 17.61 31.05 7.18
C SER A 128 17.45 29.88 8.13
N SER A 129 17.68 30.08 9.42
CA SER A 129 17.51 29.05 10.43
C SER A 129 16.08 28.54 10.45
N SER A 130 15.89 27.26 10.16
CA SER A 130 14.59 26.57 10.15
C SER A 130 14.82 25.06 10.32
N ASN A 131 13.77 24.34 10.66
CA ASN A 131 13.84 22.89 10.84
C ASN A 131 13.42 22.15 9.57
N PHE A 132 14.14 21.10 9.24
CA PHE A 132 13.67 20.04 8.34
C PHE A 132 12.93 19.01 9.19
N VAL A 133 11.63 18.85 8.98
CA VAL A 133 10.78 17.96 9.79
C VAL A 133 10.29 16.82 8.91
N VAL A 134 10.68 15.59 9.25
CA VAL A 134 10.20 14.38 8.59
C VAL A 134 8.89 13.96 9.25
N ALA A 135 7.79 13.99 8.51
CA ALA A 135 6.46 13.59 8.96
C ALA A 135 6.25 12.06 8.80
N SER A 136 6.75 11.47 7.71
CA SER A 136 6.70 10.03 7.49
C SER A 136 7.88 9.57 6.64
N LEU A 137 8.27 8.31 6.80
CA LEU A 137 9.26 7.65 5.96
C LEU A 137 8.58 7.04 4.73
N GLY A 138 9.34 6.81 3.67
CA GLY A 138 8.92 5.99 2.55
C GLY A 138 9.00 4.50 2.87
N ASN A 139 8.45 3.68 1.99
CA ASN A 139 8.55 2.23 2.06
C ASN A 139 9.52 1.68 0.99
N THR A 140 9.85 0.40 1.11
CA THR A 140 10.77 -0.26 0.17
C THR A 140 10.25 -0.31 -1.26
N ALA A 141 8.92 -0.31 -1.46
CA ALA A 141 8.30 -0.25 -2.79
C ALA A 141 8.54 1.09 -3.49
N GLY A 142 8.72 2.19 -2.73
CA GLY A 142 8.98 3.53 -3.28
C GLY A 142 10.41 3.70 -3.78
N ALA A 143 11.38 3.43 -2.95
CA ALA A 143 12.77 3.77 -3.20
C ALA A 143 13.78 2.72 -2.69
N GLY A 144 13.33 1.52 -2.30
CA GLY A 144 14.18 0.50 -1.72
C GLY A 144 14.90 1.02 -0.45
N ASP A 145 16.20 0.84 -0.37
CA ASP A 145 17.02 1.30 0.76
C ASP A 145 17.09 2.83 0.91
N TRP A 146 16.61 3.58 -0.09
CA TRP A 146 16.61 5.05 -0.10
C TRP A 146 15.31 5.65 0.46
N ALA A 147 14.29 4.84 0.71
CA ALA A 147 12.97 5.28 1.18
C ALA A 147 13.00 6.14 2.46
N SER A 148 14.06 6.03 3.26
CA SER A 148 14.23 6.73 4.53
C SER A 148 15.50 7.59 4.58
N LYS A 149 16.10 7.90 3.43
CA LYS A 149 17.33 8.68 3.33
C LYS A 149 17.10 9.97 2.59
N VAL A 150 17.88 11.00 2.92
CA VAL A 150 17.90 12.28 2.23
C VAL A 150 19.34 12.63 1.88
N ASP A 151 19.53 13.17 0.69
CA ASP A 151 20.80 13.80 0.33
C ASP A 151 20.79 15.23 0.86
N TYR A 152 21.92 15.70 1.38
CA TYR A 152 22.01 17.06 1.87
C TYR A 152 23.28 17.76 1.35
N MET A 153 23.17 19.06 1.17
CA MET A 153 24.27 19.95 0.84
C MET A 153 24.20 21.18 1.75
N VAL A 154 25.31 21.51 2.40
CA VAL A 154 25.43 22.69 3.26
C VAL A 154 26.57 23.56 2.73
N VAL A 155 26.26 24.82 2.45
CA VAL A 155 27.22 25.82 1.99
C VAL A 155 27.25 26.95 3.01
N ALA A 156 28.40 27.14 3.65
CA ALA A 156 28.59 28.27 4.55
C ALA A 156 28.98 29.54 3.81
N GLY A 157 28.67 30.68 4.39
CA GLY A 157 29.12 31.99 3.88
C GLY A 157 30.64 32.11 3.85
N GLY A 158 31.15 32.70 2.80
CA GLY A 158 32.61 33.06 2.72
C GLY A 158 32.96 34.15 3.74
N GLY A 159 34.22 34.19 4.12
CA GLY A 159 34.75 35.28 4.93
C GLY A 159 34.73 36.64 4.18
N ALA A 160 34.51 37.73 4.88
CA ALA A 160 34.60 39.06 4.29
C ALA A 160 36.06 39.40 3.93
N GLY A 161 36.26 39.95 2.77
CA GLY A 161 37.56 40.57 2.41
C GLY A 161 37.79 41.84 3.28
N HIS A 162 39.01 42.07 3.70
CA HIS A 162 39.39 43.24 4.43
C HIS A 162 39.74 44.40 3.47
N GLY A 163 38.89 45.42 3.42
CA GLY A 163 39.20 46.66 2.74
C GLY A 163 39.56 47.74 3.78
N LYS A 164 40.79 48.24 3.78
CA LYS A 164 41.17 49.40 4.58
C LYS A 164 40.93 50.65 3.78
N THR A 165 39.95 51.46 4.19
CA THR A 165 39.81 52.84 3.72
C THR A 165 40.57 53.77 4.70
N THR A 166 41.82 54.01 4.44
CA THR A 166 42.51 55.18 5.00
C THR A 166 42.94 56.04 3.83
N SER A 167 42.62 57.32 3.96
CA SER A 167 42.98 58.37 3.01
C SER A 167 44.44 58.27 2.53
N GLY A 168 44.66 57.88 1.27
CA GLY A 168 45.91 58.19 0.56
C GLY A 168 46.84 57.04 0.12
N ASN A 169 46.66 55.79 0.52
CA ASN A 169 47.44 54.66 -0.01
C ASN A 169 46.56 53.47 -0.28
N PHE A 170 46.58 52.94 -1.51
CA PHE A 170 45.97 51.68 -1.93
C PHE A 170 46.80 50.55 -1.34
N GLU A 171 46.49 50.08 -0.14
CA GLU A 171 46.99 48.80 0.33
C GLU A 171 46.07 47.73 -0.17
N ASN A 172 46.64 46.69 -0.74
CA ASN A 172 45.93 45.57 -1.31
C ASN A 172 45.05 44.90 -0.26
N GLY A 173 43.72 44.96 -0.44
CA GLY A 173 42.77 44.23 0.39
C GLY A 173 42.97 42.73 0.22
N ALA A 174 43.02 42.01 1.30
CA ALA A 174 43.03 40.55 1.25
C ALA A 174 41.64 40.02 0.92
N GLY A 175 41.53 39.09 0.00
CA GLY A 175 40.29 38.41 -0.33
C GLY A 175 39.79 37.57 0.87
N GLY A 176 38.51 37.53 1.07
CA GLY A 176 37.89 36.61 2.04
C GLY A 176 38.09 35.17 1.64
N GLY A 177 38.20 34.28 2.62
CA GLY A 177 38.28 32.83 2.38
C GLY A 177 36.94 32.28 1.86
N ALA A 178 36.99 31.19 1.12
CA ALA A 178 35.77 30.46 0.74
C ALA A 178 35.04 29.92 1.97
N GLY A 179 33.70 29.87 1.92
CA GLY A 179 32.90 29.22 2.95
C GLY A 179 33.11 27.72 2.97
N GLY A 180 32.77 27.11 4.11
CA GLY A 180 32.76 25.64 4.22
C GLY A 180 31.67 25.02 3.32
N PHE A 181 31.98 23.85 2.77
CA PHE A 181 31.06 23.03 1.98
C PHE A 181 30.97 21.65 2.61
N ARG A 182 29.76 21.10 2.74
CA ARG A 182 29.53 19.75 3.20
C ARG A 182 28.35 19.15 2.44
N GLU A 183 28.49 17.92 2.00
CA GLU A 183 27.42 17.11 1.43
C GLU A 183 27.42 15.73 2.06
N GLY A 184 26.31 15.00 1.93
CA GLY A 184 26.21 13.63 2.42
C GLY A 184 24.80 13.07 2.21
N ARG A 185 24.66 11.83 2.63
CA ARG A 185 23.42 11.04 2.60
C ARG A 185 23.09 10.49 3.94
#